data_6ef27b93a9e9a54618d063262c6067f8
#
_entry.id   6ef27b93a9e9a54618d063262c6067f8
#
_cell.length_a   1.000
_cell.length_b   1.000
_cell.length_c   1.000
_cell.angle_alpha   90.00
_cell.angle_beta   90.00
_cell.angle_gamma   90.00
#
_symmetry.space_group_name_H-M   'P 1'
#
loop_
_entity.id
_entity.type
_entity.pdbx_description
1 polymer ?
#
loop_
_entity_poly.entity_id
_entity_poly.type
_entity_poly.pdbx_seq_one_letter_code
_entity_poly.pdbx_strand_id
1 'polypeptide(L)'
;MKKLSRHLAPLAAAAGALACASAAQAQQASSVQLYGLLDTGVEYVSNVGGSYSLTRVPTNTNTAPSRVGFRGNEDLGNGLSAVFTLEMGIDPGNGVSNQGGRLFG
;
A
#
# COMPACT_ATOMS: atom_id res chain seq x y z
N MET A 1 -62.36 -14.90 -25.03
CA MET A 1 -60.92 -14.91 -25.31
C MET A 1 -60.26 -13.61 -24.87
N LYS A 2 -60.10 -13.35 -23.60
CA LYS A 2 -59.40 -12.16 -23.04
C LYS A 2 -58.86 -12.43 -21.66
N LYS A 3 -57.85 -13.31 -21.51
CA LYS A 3 -57.18 -13.52 -20.21
C LYS A 3 -55.76 -14.09 -20.32
N LEU A 4 -55.03 -13.90 -21.43
CA LEU A 4 -53.64 -14.42 -21.55
C LEU A 4 -52.52 -13.36 -21.56
N SER A 5 -52.80 -12.07 -21.45
CA SER A 5 -51.78 -11.03 -21.62
C SER A 5 -51.24 -10.43 -20.29
N ARG A 6 -51.67 -10.93 -19.11
CA ARG A 6 -51.31 -10.31 -17.80
C ARG A 6 -50.09 -10.89 -17.12
N HIS A 7 -49.53 -11.99 -17.58
CA HIS A 7 -48.42 -12.68 -16.88
C HIS A 7 -47.06 -12.55 -17.56
N LEU A 8 -46.96 -11.93 -18.72
CA LEU A 8 -45.70 -11.77 -19.44
C LEU A 8 -44.90 -10.53 -19.02
N ALA A 9 -45.54 -9.52 -18.45
CA ALA A 9 -44.88 -8.29 -18.05
C ALA A 9 -43.90 -8.46 -16.85
N PRO A 10 -44.18 -9.27 -15.81
CA PRO A 10 -43.23 -9.42 -14.70
C PRO A 10 -41.98 -10.24 -15.06
N LEU A 11 -42.05 -11.15 -16.05
CA LEU A 11 -40.86 -11.91 -16.49
C LEU A 11 -39.84 -11.07 -17.22
N ALA A 12 -40.28 -10.11 -18.00
CA ALA A 12 -39.38 -9.21 -18.76
C ALA A 12 -38.63 -8.25 -17.84
N ALA A 13 -39.29 -7.77 -16.76
CA ALA A 13 -38.67 -6.90 -15.77
C ALA A 13 -37.61 -7.62 -14.92
N ALA A 14 -37.83 -8.91 -14.61
CA ALA A 14 -36.86 -9.71 -13.85
C ALA A 14 -35.59 -10.04 -14.67
N ALA A 15 -35.72 -10.28 -15.98
CA ALA A 15 -34.58 -10.54 -16.85
C ALA A 15 -33.70 -9.29 -17.06
N GLY A 16 -34.29 -8.09 -17.10
CA GLY A 16 -33.54 -6.84 -17.18
C GLY A 16 -32.74 -6.52 -15.93
N ALA A 17 -33.24 -6.85 -14.75
CA ALA A 17 -32.54 -6.60 -13.48
C ALA A 17 -31.30 -7.53 -13.28
N LEU A 18 -31.35 -8.76 -13.77
CA LEU A 18 -30.19 -9.66 -13.72
C LEU A 18 -29.06 -9.24 -14.68
N ALA A 19 -29.38 -8.64 -15.82
CA ALA A 19 -28.36 -8.19 -16.78
C ALA A 19 -27.58 -6.97 -16.27
N CYS A 20 -28.16 -6.13 -15.43
CA CYS A 20 -27.46 -4.98 -14.82
C CYS A 20 -26.56 -5.39 -13.66
N ALA A 21 -26.81 -6.51 -12.99
CA ALA A 21 -26.01 -6.97 -11.86
C ALA A 21 -24.65 -7.55 -12.30
N SER A 22 -24.51 -8.01 -13.52
CA SER A 22 -23.28 -8.59 -14.04
C SER A 22 -22.25 -7.56 -14.55
N ALA A 23 -22.63 -6.29 -14.73
CA ALA A 23 -21.70 -5.24 -15.14
C ALA A 23 -20.93 -4.58 -13.97
N ALA A 24 -21.26 -4.92 -12.73
CA ALA A 24 -20.64 -4.31 -11.55
C ALA A 24 -19.39 -5.05 -11.04
N GLN A 25 -18.91 -6.09 -11.71
CA GLN A 25 -17.85 -6.96 -11.20
C GLN A 25 -16.46 -6.78 -11.82
N ALA A 26 -16.19 -5.77 -12.59
CA ALA A 26 -14.95 -5.75 -13.36
C ALA A 26 -14.13 -4.46 -13.31
N GLN A 27 -14.13 -3.75 -12.20
CA GLN A 27 -13.09 -2.77 -12.00
C GLN A 27 -12.27 -3.17 -10.79
N GLN A 28 -11.18 -3.88 -11.05
CA GLN A 28 -10.08 -3.98 -10.12
C GLN A 28 -9.52 -2.56 -9.98
N ALA A 29 -9.95 -1.88 -8.94
CA ALA A 29 -9.58 -0.48 -8.73
C ALA A 29 -8.06 -0.38 -8.64
N SER A 30 -7.48 0.47 -9.47
CA SER A 30 -6.10 0.93 -9.30
C SER A 30 -5.91 1.41 -7.88
N SER A 31 -4.87 0.96 -7.21
CA SER A 31 -4.64 1.28 -5.80
C SER A 31 -3.20 1.71 -5.56
N VAL A 32 -3.03 2.75 -4.78
CA VAL A 32 -1.74 3.17 -4.25
C VAL A 32 -1.78 3.09 -2.73
N GLN A 33 -0.84 2.38 -2.15
CA GLN A 33 -0.71 2.21 -0.71
C GLN A 33 0.59 2.87 -0.22
N LEU A 34 0.48 3.75 0.76
CA LEU A 34 1.61 4.20 1.57
C LEU A 34 1.91 3.13 2.62
N TYR A 35 3.17 2.77 2.77
CA TYR A 35 3.63 1.86 3.81
C TYR A 35 4.97 2.35 4.39
N GLY A 36 5.34 1.80 5.52
CA GLY A 36 6.63 2.10 6.12
C GLY A 36 6.93 1.22 7.31
N LEU A 37 8.17 1.32 7.75
CA LEU A 37 8.69 0.70 8.96
C LEU A 37 9.60 1.72 9.62
N LEU A 38 9.38 1.93 10.92
CA LEU A 38 10.27 2.70 11.78
C LEU A 38 10.90 1.74 12.78
N ASP A 39 12.21 1.59 12.68
CA ASP A 39 13.03 0.89 13.65
C ASP A 39 13.94 1.92 14.31
N THR A 40 13.66 2.24 15.55
CA THR A 40 14.41 3.25 16.32
C THR A 40 14.50 2.85 17.80
N GLY A 41 15.50 3.34 18.48
CA GLY A 41 15.73 3.05 19.87
C GLY A 41 16.69 4.04 20.50
N VAL A 42 16.93 3.88 21.78
CA VAL A 42 17.96 4.60 22.52
C VAL A 42 19.05 3.62 22.91
N GLU A 43 20.26 3.92 22.52
CA GLU A 43 21.45 3.15 22.87
C GLU A 43 22.22 3.88 23.99
N TYR A 44 22.56 3.15 25.03
CA TYR A 44 23.48 3.60 26.06
C TYR A 44 24.74 2.75 26.02
N VAL A 45 25.87 3.37 25.77
CA VAL A 45 27.17 2.72 25.77
C VAL A 45 28.01 3.27 26.91
N SER A 46 28.40 2.39 27.85
CA SER A 46 29.31 2.75 28.94
C SER A 46 30.76 2.51 28.54
N ASN A 47 31.66 3.24 29.21
CA ASN A 47 33.10 3.05 29.05
C ASN A 47 33.64 3.27 27.64
N VAL A 48 33.11 4.23 26.92
CA VAL A 48 33.60 4.61 25.58
C VAL A 48 35.02 5.22 25.75
N GLY A 49 35.99 4.60 25.06
CA GLY A 49 37.40 5.01 25.18
C GLY A 49 37.98 4.97 26.57
N GLY A 50 37.37 4.21 27.50
CA GLY A 50 37.84 4.06 28.87
C GLY A 50 37.44 5.18 29.81
N SER A 51 36.66 6.18 29.40
CA SER A 51 36.47 7.42 30.20
C SER A 51 35.07 7.97 30.30
N TYR A 52 34.17 7.69 29.36
CA TYR A 52 32.83 8.32 29.33
C TYR A 52 31.74 7.38 28.87
N SER A 53 30.50 7.80 29.09
CA SER A 53 29.31 7.08 28.59
C SER A 53 28.63 7.91 27.50
N LEU A 54 28.05 7.24 26.52
CA LEU A 54 27.35 7.84 25.39
C LEU A 54 25.90 7.35 25.36
N THR A 55 24.96 8.29 25.24
CA THR A 55 23.57 7.98 24.95
C THR A 55 23.25 8.56 23.57
N ARG A 56 22.71 7.76 22.69
CA ARG A 56 22.36 8.18 21.32
C ARG A 56 21.13 7.45 20.78
N VAL A 57 20.56 8.02 19.74
CA VAL A 57 19.59 7.33 18.86
C VAL A 57 20.39 6.82 17.66
N PRO A 58 20.60 5.51 17.53
CA PRO A 58 21.33 4.96 16.40
C PRO A 58 20.49 5.04 15.12
N THR A 59 21.16 5.20 13.99
CA THR A 59 20.51 5.19 12.66
C THR A 59 19.84 3.86 12.35
N ASN A 60 20.40 2.78 12.85
CA ASN A 60 19.86 1.42 12.73
C ASN A 60 19.90 0.74 14.09
N THR A 61 18.79 0.14 14.49
CA THR A 61 18.68 -0.62 15.75
C THR A 61 18.94 -2.12 15.58
N ASN A 62 19.45 -2.54 14.41
CA ASN A 62 19.86 -3.91 14.05
C ASN A 62 18.74 -4.89 13.71
N THR A 63 17.48 -4.45 13.63
CA THR A 63 16.39 -5.33 13.22
C THR A 63 16.08 -5.12 11.73
N ALA A 64 15.75 -3.91 11.33
CA ALA A 64 15.51 -3.59 9.92
C ALA A 64 15.71 -2.08 9.67
N PRO A 65 16.23 -1.68 8.50
CA PRO A 65 16.35 -0.26 8.17
C PRO A 65 14.99 0.43 8.14
N SER A 66 14.91 1.59 8.79
CA SER A 66 13.73 2.44 8.72
C SER A 66 13.49 2.94 7.30
N ARG A 67 12.24 2.86 6.84
CA ARG A 67 11.86 3.18 5.46
C ARG A 67 10.44 3.63 5.34
N VAL A 68 10.16 4.38 4.30
CA VAL A 68 8.83 4.75 3.84
C VAL A 68 8.72 4.48 2.35
N GLY A 69 7.57 4.05 1.89
CA GLY A 69 7.40 3.75 0.48
C GLY A 69 5.96 3.80 0.01
N PHE A 70 5.84 3.79 -1.29
CA PHE A 70 4.57 3.64 -2.00
C PHE A 70 4.63 2.36 -2.82
N ARG A 71 3.57 1.60 -2.79
CA ARG A 71 3.37 0.47 -3.68
C ARG A 71 1.99 0.54 -4.28
N GLY A 72 1.87 0.10 -5.49
CA GLY A 72 0.59 0.17 -6.17
C GLY A 72 0.42 -0.88 -7.24
N ASN A 73 -0.83 -0.99 -7.65
CA ASN A 73 -1.27 -1.82 -8.74
C ASN A 73 -2.19 -0.98 -9.63
N GLU A 74 -1.90 -0.94 -10.91
CA GLU A 74 -2.68 -0.29 -11.95
C GLU A 74 -3.27 -1.35 -12.85
N ASP A 75 -4.59 -1.35 -13.01
CA ASP A 75 -5.27 -2.22 -13.97
C ASP A 75 -5.16 -1.61 -15.38
N LEU A 76 -4.51 -2.33 -16.27
CA LEU A 76 -4.33 -1.93 -17.68
C LEU A 76 -5.42 -2.48 -18.61
N GLY A 77 -6.40 -3.21 -18.04
CA GLY A 77 -7.46 -3.87 -18.80
C GLY A 77 -7.03 -5.20 -19.40
N ASN A 78 -8.00 -5.98 -19.87
CA ASN A 78 -7.79 -7.31 -20.47
C ASN A 78 -7.00 -8.30 -19.60
N GLY A 79 -7.09 -8.17 -18.27
CA GLY A 79 -6.37 -9.03 -17.34
C GLY A 79 -4.89 -8.65 -17.16
N LEU A 80 -4.44 -7.53 -17.70
CA LEU A 80 -3.10 -6.99 -17.50
C LEU A 80 -3.08 -6.01 -16.33
N SER A 81 -2.01 -6.04 -15.55
CA SER A 81 -1.77 -5.05 -14.49
C SER A 81 -0.30 -4.64 -14.44
N ALA A 82 -0.06 -3.40 -14.04
CA ALA A 82 1.27 -2.89 -13.72
C ALA A 82 1.38 -2.77 -12.19
N VAL A 83 2.49 -3.26 -11.64
CA VAL A 83 2.81 -3.12 -10.23
C VAL A 83 4.06 -2.29 -10.06
N PHE A 84 4.11 -1.48 -9.01
CA PHE A 84 5.30 -0.68 -8.71
C PHE A 84 5.56 -0.65 -7.21
N THR A 85 6.82 -0.45 -6.84
CA THR A 85 7.27 -0.14 -5.48
C THR A 85 8.31 0.97 -5.57
N LEU A 86 8.10 2.03 -4.80
CA LEU A 86 9.02 3.15 -4.62
C LEU A 86 9.33 3.22 -3.13
N GLU A 87 10.59 3.02 -2.75
CA GLU A 87 10.98 2.95 -1.34
C GLU A 87 12.14 3.89 -1.06
N MET A 88 12.09 4.58 0.07
CA MET A 88 13.11 5.49 0.57
C MET A 88 13.50 5.07 1.99
N GLY A 89 14.80 4.87 2.22
CA GLY A 89 15.35 4.72 3.56
C GLY A 89 15.42 6.06 4.28
N ILE A 90 15.07 6.05 5.55
CA ILE A 90 15.12 7.24 6.41
C ILE A 90 15.93 6.98 7.68
N ASP A 91 16.59 8.00 8.19
CA ASP A 91 17.21 8.00 9.50
C ASP A 91 16.26 8.63 10.52
N PRO A 92 15.66 7.86 11.45
CA PRO A 92 14.74 8.39 12.44
C PRO A 92 15.37 9.39 13.41
N GLY A 93 16.68 9.35 13.58
CA GLY A 93 17.40 10.23 14.50
C GLY A 93 17.51 11.66 14.02
N ASN A 94 17.54 11.87 12.70
CA ASN A 94 17.76 13.21 12.11
C ASN A 94 16.86 13.52 10.90
N GLY A 95 16.06 12.56 10.45
CA GLY A 95 15.13 12.74 9.32
C GLY A 95 15.79 12.75 7.93
N VAL A 96 17.05 12.37 7.83
CA VAL A 96 17.78 12.37 6.56
C VAL A 96 17.48 11.09 5.76
N SER A 97 17.45 11.22 4.44
CA SER A 97 17.37 10.08 3.52
C SER A 97 18.68 9.29 3.52
N ASN A 98 18.58 7.95 3.65
CA ASN A 98 19.75 7.08 3.77
C ASN A 98 20.42 6.69 2.42
N GLN A 99 19.85 7.07 1.30
CA GLN A 99 20.30 6.61 -0.03
C GLN A 99 21.14 7.64 -0.79
N GLY A 100 21.99 8.38 -0.08
CA GLY A 100 22.89 9.36 -0.69
C GLY A 100 22.12 10.54 -1.33
N GLY A 101 20.99 10.91 -0.77
CA GLY A 101 20.15 12.00 -1.28
C GLY A 101 19.18 11.60 -2.40
N ARG A 102 19.15 10.33 -2.80
CA ARG A 102 18.13 9.84 -3.75
C ARG A 102 16.81 9.61 -3.02
N LEU A 103 15.71 10.05 -3.65
CA LEU A 103 14.38 9.89 -3.06
C LEU A 103 13.94 8.44 -3.06
N PHE A 104 14.22 7.72 -4.16
CA PHE A 104 13.93 6.29 -4.27
C PHE A 104 15.16 5.57 -4.86
N GLY A 105 15.38 4.31 -4.41
CA GLY A 105 16.50 3.53 -4.87
C GLY A 105 16.41 2.06 -4.52
#